data_d23d60ea3d9b9a23781fdb86ed22494a
#
_entry.id   d23d60ea3d9b9a23781fdb86ed22494a
#
_cell.length_a   1.000
_cell.length_b   1.000
_cell.length_c   1.000
_cell.angle_alpha   90.00
_cell.angle_beta   90.00
_cell.angle_gamma   90.00
#
_symmetry.space_group_name_H-M   'P 1'
#
loop_
_entity.id
_entity.type
_entity.pdbx_description
1 polymer ?
#
loop_
_entity_poly.entity_id
_entity_poly.type
_entity_poly.pdbx_seq_one_letter_code
_entity_poly.pdbx_strand_id
1 'polypeptide(L)'
;MYKYKIIFIILLLIICTSASKSEDIKNNIETLENYLNTIQNMSFTFEQLSPNKEKEIGWMQIEKPNKLRIEYKGTNDLIILSNSYYLILYKANDDIITSLANDGPWSILTKNNLKFGLDKNNLDTNGVVSNVKELKINKVNHIFYEILMRNQDKQLMPPIILHTSSNPFKINGWTIFNEKNEATKIKILKQLSFNKKSLNENIFKLSEQDRLKGDVWEGPFNKPQ
;
A
#
# COMPACT_ATOMS: atom_id res chain seq x y z
N MET A 1 -27.55 -30.91 39.48
CA MET A 1 -28.14 -30.42 38.22
C MET A 1 -27.74 -28.96 37.88
N TYR A 2 -27.54 -28.05 38.84
CA TYR A 2 -27.19 -26.64 38.60
C TYR A 2 -25.76 -26.43 38.03
N LYS A 3 -24.76 -27.21 38.44
CA LYS A 3 -23.36 -27.04 37.98
C LYS A 3 -23.19 -27.23 36.47
N TYR A 4 -23.92 -28.17 35.85
CA TYR A 4 -23.83 -28.39 34.38
C TYR A 4 -24.50 -27.30 33.58
N LYS A 5 -25.57 -26.68 34.09
CA LYS A 5 -26.21 -25.53 33.44
C LYS A 5 -25.31 -24.30 33.35
N ILE A 6 -24.53 -24.04 34.42
CA ILE A 6 -23.58 -22.90 34.46
C ILE A 6 -22.44 -23.11 33.46
N ILE A 7 -21.87 -24.33 33.41
CA ILE A 7 -20.79 -24.68 32.47
C ILE A 7 -21.27 -24.54 31.00
N PHE A 8 -22.50 -24.96 30.71
CA PHE A 8 -23.06 -24.83 29.37
C PHE A 8 -23.29 -23.37 28.94
N ILE A 9 -23.73 -22.51 29.86
CA ILE A 9 -23.91 -21.06 29.61
C ILE A 9 -22.56 -20.39 29.39
N ILE A 10 -21.52 -20.73 30.14
CA ILE A 10 -20.16 -20.18 29.95
C ILE A 10 -19.58 -20.61 28.61
N LEU A 11 -19.78 -21.88 28.22
CA LEU A 11 -19.32 -22.38 26.93
C LEU A 11 -20.04 -21.67 25.75
N LEU A 12 -21.32 -21.40 25.88
CA LEU A 12 -22.12 -20.69 24.88
C LEU A 12 -21.67 -19.22 24.71
N LEU A 13 -21.32 -18.54 25.83
CA LEU A 13 -20.78 -17.17 25.82
C LEU A 13 -19.42 -17.07 25.13
N ILE A 14 -18.55 -18.07 25.30
CA ILE A 14 -17.22 -18.11 24.65
C ILE A 14 -17.38 -18.29 23.13
N ILE A 15 -18.34 -19.11 22.69
CA ILE A 15 -18.61 -19.30 21.25
C ILE A 15 -19.14 -18.00 20.60
N CYS A 16 -20.01 -17.26 21.28
CA CYS A 16 -20.55 -15.99 20.78
C CYS A 16 -19.47 -14.91 20.61
N THR A 17 -18.51 -14.82 21.52
CA THR A 17 -17.45 -13.79 21.45
C THR A 17 -16.45 -14.06 20.31
N SER A 18 -16.16 -15.32 19.99
CA SER A 18 -15.29 -15.69 18.89
C SER A 18 -15.94 -15.47 17.51
N ALA A 19 -17.25 -15.71 17.39
CA ALA A 19 -17.99 -15.46 16.15
C ALA A 19 -18.04 -13.96 15.82
N SER A 20 -18.31 -13.10 16.81
CA SER A 20 -18.33 -11.63 16.62
C SER A 20 -17.00 -11.10 16.11
N LYS A 21 -15.88 -11.53 16.70
CA LYS A 21 -14.55 -11.08 16.27
C LYS A 21 -14.19 -11.50 14.84
N SER A 22 -14.63 -12.67 14.41
CA SER A 22 -14.41 -13.17 13.04
C SER A 22 -15.20 -12.35 12.01
N GLU A 23 -16.43 -11.97 12.35
CA GLU A 23 -17.29 -11.15 11.50
C GLU A 23 -16.75 -9.73 11.34
N ASP A 24 -16.25 -9.13 12.41
CA ASP A 24 -15.60 -7.80 12.38
C ASP A 24 -14.36 -7.80 11.48
N ILE A 25 -13.53 -8.83 11.51
CA ILE A 25 -12.36 -8.95 10.63
C ILE A 25 -12.79 -9.05 9.17
N LYS A 26 -13.80 -9.84 8.87
CA LYS A 26 -14.32 -10.00 7.51
C LYS A 26 -14.88 -8.69 6.96
N ASN A 27 -15.64 -7.95 7.76
CA ASN A 27 -16.19 -6.65 7.39
C ASN A 27 -15.08 -5.62 7.16
N ASN A 28 -14.02 -5.63 7.96
CA ASN A 28 -12.85 -4.78 7.78
C ASN A 28 -12.13 -5.10 6.46
N ILE A 29 -11.97 -6.36 6.10
CA ILE A 29 -11.35 -6.81 4.84
C ILE A 29 -12.21 -6.36 3.65
N GLU A 30 -13.49 -6.57 3.69
CA GLU A 30 -14.42 -6.14 2.63
C GLU A 30 -14.40 -4.61 2.44
N THR A 31 -14.37 -3.86 3.52
CA THR A 31 -14.24 -2.40 3.49
C THR A 31 -12.93 -1.97 2.81
N LEU A 32 -11.83 -2.64 3.15
CA LEU A 32 -10.53 -2.39 2.53
C LEU A 32 -10.53 -2.72 1.04
N GLU A 33 -11.05 -3.88 0.65
CA GLU A 33 -11.16 -4.32 -0.75
C GLU A 33 -11.98 -3.33 -1.57
N ASN A 34 -13.17 -2.98 -1.07
CA ASN A 34 -14.05 -2.02 -1.72
C ASN A 34 -13.34 -0.68 -1.93
N TYR A 35 -12.69 -0.14 -0.90
CA TYR A 35 -11.96 1.11 -1.02
C TYR A 35 -10.81 1.01 -2.04
N LEU A 36 -9.96 -0.01 -1.94
CA LEU A 36 -8.86 -0.19 -2.86
C LEU A 36 -9.34 -0.35 -4.30
N ASN A 37 -10.43 -1.06 -4.53
CA ASN A 37 -11.00 -1.29 -5.86
C ASN A 37 -11.69 -0.05 -6.44
N THR A 38 -12.11 0.94 -5.63
CA THR A 38 -12.60 2.22 -6.16
C THR A 38 -11.50 3.11 -6.73
N ILE A 39 -10.25 2.90 -6.34
CA ILE A 39 -9.11 3.69 -6.84
C ILE A 39 -8.87 3.33 -8.31
N GLN A 40 -9.03 4.30 -9.21
CA GLN A 40 -8.60 4.21 -10.60
C GLN A 40 -7.24 4.89 -10.78
N ASN A 41 -7.11 6.07 -10.21
CA ASN A 41 -5.85 6.79 -10.14
C ASN A 41 -5.79 7.64 -8.86
N MET A 42 -4.58 7.85 -8.36
CA MET A 42 -4.34 8.67 -7.17
C MET A 42 -2.93 9.26 -7.22
N SER A 43 -2.79 10.50 -6.74
CA SER A 43 -1.47 11.08 -6.49
C SER A 43 -1.39 11.70 -5.11
N PHE A 44 -0.20 11.66 -4.53
CA PHE A 44 0.05 12.19 -3.19
C PHE A 44 1.54 12.46 -2.96
N THR A 45 1.81 13.33 -2.02
CA THR A 45 3.15 13.48 -1.44
C THR A 45 3.28 12.60 -0.21
N PHE A 46 4.47 12.09 0.04
CA PHE A 46 4.74 11.20 1.17
C PHE A 46 6.08 11.50 1.84
N GLU A 47 6.20 11.11 3.09
CA GLU A 47 7.47 10.99 3.82
C GLU A 47 7.81 9.50 3.93
N GLN A 48 9.02 9.15 3.56
CA GLN A 48 9.61 7.84 3.79
C GLN A 48 10.60 7.92 4.95
N LEU A 49 10.50 6.99 5.88
CA LEU A 49 11.47 6.78 6.93
C LEU A 49 12.13 5.42 6.71
N SER A 50 13.38 5.45 6.32
CA SER A 50 14.20 4.26 6.07
C SER A 50 14.70 3.61 7.37
N PRO A 51 15.20 2.36 7.35
CA PRO A 51 15.68 1.66 8.54
C PRO A 51 16.81 2.39 9.28
N ASN A 52 17.67 3.09 8.55
CA ASN A 52 18.75 3.93 9.10
C ASN A 52 18.27 5.28 9.66
N LYS A 53 16.93 5.47 9.74
CA LYS A 53 16.23 6.68 10.19
C LYS A 53 16.40 7.91 9.28
N GLU A 54 16.90 7.74 8.08
CA GLU A 54 16.87 8.80 7.07
C GLU A 54 15.44 9.06 6.62
N LYS A 55 15.13 10.35 6.46
CA LYS A 55 13.83 10.82 6.00
C LYS A 55 13.96 11.37 4.61
N GLU A 56 13.10 10.90 3.73
CA GLU A 56 12.99 11.37 2.37
C GLU A 56 11.55 11.80 2.10
N ILE A 57 11.37 12.84 1.31
CA ILE A 57 10.06 13.28 0.84
C ILE A 57 9.97 12.93 -0.64
N GLY A 58 8.85 12.33 -1.00
CA GLY A 58 8.57 11.95 -2.36
C GLY A 58 7.18 12.34 -2.81
N TRP A 59 6.97 12.13 -4.10
CA TRP A 59 5.68 12.21 -4.76
C TRP A 59 5.40 10.88 -5.46
N MET A 60 4.14 10.45 -5.41
CA MET A 60 3.69 9.22 -6.05
C MET A 60 2.44 9.50 -6.88
N GLN A 61 2.43 8.98 -8.10
CA GLN A 61 1.27 8.88 -8.97
C GLN A 61 1.03 7.44 -9.31
N ILE A 62 -0.19 7.00 -9.15
CA ILE A 62 -0.65 5.68 -9.59
C ILE A 62 -1.80 5.82 -10.59
N GLU A 63 -1.89 4.88 -11.51
CA GLU A 63 -3.04 4.65 -12.39
C GLU A 63 -3.19 3.15 -12.61
N LYS A 64 -4.36 2.63 -12.35
CA LYS A 64 -4.66 1.22 -12.61
C LYS A 64 -4.99 0.98 -14.07
N PRO A 65 -4.60 -0.19 -14.60
CA PRO A 65 -3.78 -1.20 -13.94
C PRO A 65 -2.27 -0.91 -14.04
N ASN A 66 -1.56 -1.22 -12.97
CA ASN A 66 -0.09 -1.41 -12.94
C ASN A 66 0.79 -0.23 -13.37
N LYS A 67 0.25 0.99 -13.47
CA LYS A 67 1.06 2.18 -13.75
C LYS A 67 1.42 2.89 -12.46
N LEU A 68 2.68 3.22 -12.31
CA LEU A 68 3.26 3.85 -11.13
C LEU A 68 4.37 4.82 -11.54
N ARG A 69 4.44 5.98 -10.87
CA ARG A 69 5.60 6.84 -10.85
C ARG A 69 5.86 7.29 -9.42
N ILE A 70 7.07 7.12 -8.97
CA ILE A 70 7.57 7.64 -7.68
C ILE A 70 8.77 8.51 -7.98
N GLU A 71 8.81 9.69 -7.36
CA GLU A 71 9.94 10.60 -7.41
C GLU A 71 10.28 11.06 -6.01
N TYR A 72 11.56 11.07 -5.67
CA TYR A 72 12.05 11.57 -4.40
C TYR A 72 12.59 13.00 -4.54
N LYS A 73 12.39 13.83 -3.51
CA LYS A 73 12.89 15.19 -3.44
C LYS A 73 14.24 15.19 -2.73
N GLY A 74 15.27 15.73 -3.38
CA GLY A 74 16.60 15.88 -2.77
C GLY A 74 17.71 15.22 -3.58
N THR A 75 18.82 14.88 -2.93
CA THR A 75 20.03 14.34 -3.55
C THR A 75 19.90 12.97 -4.19
N ASN A 76 18.86 12.24 -3.87
CA ASN A 76 18.54 10.97 -4.50
C ASN A 76 17.57 11.20 -5.64
N ASP A 77 18.08 11.54 -6.84
CA ASP A 77 17.27 11.71 -8.05
C ASP A 77 16.70 10.37 -8.57
N LEU A 78 16.20 9.55 -7.65
CA LEU A 78 15.62 8.26 -7.97
C LEU A 78 14.21 8.45 -8.47
N ILE A 79 13.97 7.93 -9.67
CA ILE A 79 12.63 7.77 -10.25
C ILE A 79 12.33 6.28 -10.36
N ILE A 80 11.19 5.87 -9.83
CA ILE A 80 10.66 4.52 -9.99
C ILE A 80 9.43 4.62 -10.90
N LEU A 81 9.47 3.91 -12.01
CA LEU A 81 8.41 3.86 -12.99
C LEU A 81 7.91 2.44 -13.18
N SER A 82 6.61 2.27 -13.26
CA SER A 82 5.99 1.06 -13.79
C SER A 82 4.98 1.45 -14.89
N ASN A 83 5.04 0.73 -16.00
CA ASN A 83 4.17 0.94 -17.17
C ASN A 83 3.37 -0.32 -17.54
N SER A 84 2.98 -1.11 -16.58
CA SER A 84 2.27 -2.39 -16.69
C SER A 84 3.14 -3.63 -16.88
N TYR A 85 4.29 -3.54 -17.54
CA TYR A 85 5.15 -4.69 -17.84
C TYR A 85 6.47 -4.66 -17.06
N TYR A 86 7.05 -3.47 -16.91
CA TYR A 86 8.38 -3.28 -16.36
C TYR A 86 8.33 -2.35 -15.17
N LEU A 87 9.21 -2.63 -14.24
CA LEU A 87 9.63 -1.68 -13.23
C LEU A 87 10.96 -1.11 -13.66
N ILE A 88 11.04 0.19 -13.79
CA ILE A 88 12.25 0.94 -14.15
C ILE A 88 12.67 1.72 -12.92
N LEU A 89 13.91 1.50 -12.48
CA LEU A 89 14.57 2.37 -11.52
C LEU A 89 15.57 3.22 -12.31
N TYR A 90 15.39 4.51 -12.25
CA TYR A 90 16.25 5.47 -12.92
C TYR A 90 16.88 6.42 -11.89
N LYS A 91 18.18 6.58 -11.98
CA LYS A 91 18.94 7.53 -11.21
C LYS A 91 19.80 8.34 -12.18
N ALA A 92 19.80 9.68 -12.04
CA ALA A 92 20.31 10.59 -13.08
C ALA A 92 21.77 10.33 -13.52
N ASN A 93 22.60 9.75 -12.65
CA ASN A 93 24.01 9.47 -12.92
C ASN A 93 24.33 7.97 -13.04
N ASP A 94 23.33 7.11 -13.02
CA ASP A 94 23.50 5.67 -13.04
C ASP A 94 22.74 5.04 -14.21
N ASP A 95 23.11 3.80 -14.55
CA ASP A 95 22.41 3.03 -15.56
C ASP A 95 20.96 2.72 -15.16
N ILE A 96 20.10 2.59 -16.17
CA ILE A 96 18.71 2.19 -15.97
C ILE A 96 18.69 0.71 -15.56
N ILE A 97 18.17 0.43 -14.38
CA ILE A 97 17.93 -0.93 -13.93
C ILE A 97 16.47 -1.26 -14.26
N THR A 98 16.24 -2.21 -15.16
CA THR A 98 14.92 -2.76 -15.45
C THR A 98 14.71 -4.05 -14.67
N SER A 99 13.60 -4.14 -13.95
CA SER A 99 13.14 -5.39 -13.34
C SER A 99 11.84 -5.83 -14.00
N LEU A 100 11.71 -7.12 -14.26
CA LEU A 100 10.52 -7.69 -14.91
C LEU A 100 9.29 -7.78 -14.00
N ALA A 101 9.47 -7.63 -12.71
CA ALA A 101 8.40 -7.91 -11.77
C ALA A 101 7.69 -6.63 -11.34
N ASN A 102 6.44 -6.48 -11.73
CA ASN A 102 5.51 -5.52 -11.11
C ASN A 102 4.94 -6.08 -9.79
N ASP A 103 5.77 -6.82 -9.06
CA ASP A 103 5.40 -7.51 -7.83
C ASP A 103 5.87 -6.78 -6.56
N GLY A 104 6.18 -5.50 -6.67
CA GLY A 104 6.58 -4.69 -5.52
C GLY A 104 5.44 -4.42 -4.53
N PRO A 105 5.76 -3.84 -3.37
CA PRO A 105 4.78 -3.53 -2.33
C PRO A 105 3.68 -2.56 -2.80
N TRP A 106 3.92 -1.78 -3.85
CA TRP A 106 2.92 -0.92 -4.50
C TRP A 106 1.83 -1.69 -5.25
N SER A 107 1.98 -2.99 -5.48
CA SER A 107 0.98 -3.82 -6.16
C SER A 107 -0.40 -3.76 -5.49
N ILE A 108 -0.44 -3.54 -4.18
CA ILE A 108 -1.69 -3.32 -3.44
C ILE A 108 -2.46 -2.06 -3.90
N LEU A 109 -1.77 -1.07 -4.46
CA LEU A 109 -2.38 0.17 -4.96
C LEU A 109 -2.61 0.15 -6.46
N THR A 110 -1.89 -0.69 -7.20
CA THR A 110 -1.85 -0.65 -8.67
C THR A 110 -2.61 -1.80 -9.34
N LYS A 111 -2.87 -2.92 -8.66
CA LYS A 111 -3.66 -4.03 -9.21
C LYS A 111 -5.16 -3.73 -9.19
N ASN A 112 -5.85 -4.20 -10.23
CA ASN A 112 -7.32 -4.21 -10.29
C ASN A 112 -7.90 -5.42 -9.56
N ASN A 113 -9.18 -5.33 -9.19
CA ASN A 113 -9.98 -6.43 -8.68
C ASN A 113 -9.29 -7.17 -7.52
N LEU A 114 -8.76 -6.38 -6.58
CA LEU A 114 -8.11 -6.94 -5.40
C LEU A 114 -9.11 -7.74 -4.57
N LYS A 115 -8.69 -8.95 -4.20
CA LYS A 115 -9.37 -9.82 -3.24
C LYS A 115 -8.36 -10.33 -2.23
N PHE A 116 -8.73 -10.28 -0.96
CA PHE A 116 -7.92 -10.80 0.13
C PHE A 116 -8.64 -11.98 0.80
N GLY A 117 -7.86 -12.96 1.22
CA GLY A 117 -8.34 -14.08 2.01
C GLY A 117 -7.82 -14.03 3.44
N LEU A 118 -8.30 -14.97 4.25
CA LEU A 118 -7.75 -15.28 5.57
C LEU A 118 -6.92 -16.57 5.53
N ASP A 119 -7.12 -17.39 4.50
CA ASP A 119 -6.42 -18.65 4.32
C ASP A 119 -5.23 -18.48 3.35
N LYS A 120 -4.05 -18.83 3.85
CA LYS A 120 -2.80 -18.79 3.06
C LYS A 120 -2.78 -19.80 1.92
N ASN A 121 -3.58 -20.84 1.98
CA ASN A 121 -3.67 -21.87 0.94
C ASN A 121 -4.66 -21.52 -0.18
N ASN A 122 -5.50 -20.51 0.01
CA ASN A 122 -6.42 -20.06 -1.03
C ASN A 122 -5.66 -19.26 -2.10
N LEU A 123 -5.38 -19.87 -3.24
CA LEU A 123 -4.64 -19.28 -4.36
C LEU A 123 -5.50 -18.37 -5.26
N ASP A 124 -6.81 -18.27 -5.03
CA ASP A 124 -7.73 -17.44 -5.82
C ASP A 124 -7.75 -15.98 -5.36
N THR A 125 -6.98 -15.66 -4.31
CA THR A 125 -6.86 -14.30 -3.77
C THR A 125 -5.54 -13.64 -4.16
N ASN A 126 -5.55 -12.31 -4.27
CA ASN A 126 -4.36 -11.52 -4.56
C ASN A 126 -3.40 -11.44 -3.37
N GLY A 127 -3.90 -11.73 -2.18
CA GLY A 127 -3.13 -11.71 -0.94
C GLY A 127 -3.95 -12.25 0.22
N VAL A 128 -3.28 -12.30 1.38
CA VAL A 128 -3.86 -12.77 2.64
C VAL A 128 -3.72 -11.69 3.68
N VAL A 129 -4.81 -11.36 4.36
CA VAL A 129 -4.78 -10.53 5.57
C VAL A 129 -4.47 -11.44 6.75
N SER A 130 -3.25 -11.35 7.26
CA SER A 130 -2.78 -12.17 8.37
C SER A 130 -3.18 -11.60 9.73
N ASN A 131 -3.36 -10.28 9.80
CA ASN A 131 -3.73 -9.59 11.03
C ASN A 131 -4.47 -8.28 10.74
N VAL A 132 -5.41 -7.92 11.62
CA VAL A 132 -6.08 -6.61 11.64
C VAL A 132 -6.01 -6.06 13.05
N LYS A 133 -5.47 -4.86 13.21
CA LYS A 133 -5.35 -4.18 14.49
C LYS A 133 -5.99 -2.81 14.44
N GLU A 134 -6.90 -2.54 15.36
CA GLU A 134 -7.53 -1.23 15.52
C GLU A 134 -6.91 -0.48 16.68
N LEU A 135 -6.64 0.81 16.48
CA LEU A 135 -6.13 1.71 17.51
C LEU A 135 -6.83 3.06 17.42
N LYS A 136 -7.19 3.62 18.55
CA LYS A 136 -7.70 4.99 18.62
C LYS A 136 -6.56 5.96 18.92
N ILE A 137 -6.23 6.82 17.96
CA ILE A 137 -5.16 7.81 18.08
C ILE A 137 -5.78 9.19 17.88
N ASN A 138 -5.63 10.09 18.85
CA ASN A 138 -6.18 11.46 18.80
C ASN A 138 -7.68 11.50 18.44
N LYS A 139 -8.48 10.62 19.03
CA LYS A 139 -9.92 10.46 18.79
C LYS A 139 -10.31 9.90 17.40
N VAL A 140 -9.35 9.57 16.55
CA VAL A 140 -9.57 8.95 15.24
C VAL A 140 -9.29 7.46 15.37
N ASN A 141 -10.16 6.61 14.80
CA ASN A 141 -9.92 5.19 14.73
C ASN A 141 -9.01 4.91 13.53
N HIS A 142 -7.90 4.22 13.79
CA HIS A 142 -6.94 3.76 12.80
C HIS A 142 -6.97 2.25 12.74
N ILE A 143 -6.91 1.72 11.52
CA ILE A 143 -6.90 0.29 11.27
C ILE A 143 -5.59 -0.04 10.54
N PHE A 144 -4.91 -1.05 11.04
CA PHE A 144 -3.66 -1.57 10.49
C PHE A 144 -3.92 -2.97 9.97
N TYR A 145 -3.74 -3.18 8.67
CA TYR A 145 -3.90 -4.46 8.00
C TYR A 145 -2.51 -5.02 7.69
N GLU A 146 -2.18 -6.16 8.24
CA GLU A 146 -1.00 -6.91 7.84
C GLU A 146 -1.37 -7.82 6.68
N ILE A 147 -0.81 -7.54 5.51
CA ILE A 147 -1.19 -8.15 4.23
C ILE A 147 0.03 -8.79 3.60
N LEU A 148 -0.07 -10.06 3.25
CA LEU A 148 0.90 -10.77 2.44
C LEU A 148 0.35 -10.84 1.01
N MET A 149 0.92 -10.04 0.10
CA MET A 149 0.55 -10.08 -1.31
C MET A 149 1.11 -11.33 -1.99
N ARG A 150 0.48 -11.78 -3.07
CA ARG A 150 1.02 -12.86 -3.92
C ARG A 150 1.73 -12.27 -5.12
N ASN A 151 2.90 -12.83 -5.42
CA ASN A 151 3.62 -12.57 -6.67
C ASN A 151 2.96 -13.29 -7.86
N GLN A 152 3.57 -13.21 -9.05
CA GLN A 152 3.08 -13.86 -10.26
C GLN A 152 3.06 -15.39 -10.14
N ASP A 153 4.01 -15.98 -9.38
CA ASP A 153 4.10 -17.41 -9.11
C ASP A 153 3.17 -17.86 -7.97
N LYS A 154 2.25 -17.01 -7.53
CA LYS A 154 1.32 -17.26 -6.42
C LYS A 154 1.99 -17.43 -5.04
N GLN A 155 3.27 -17.12 -4.91
CA GLN A 155 3.99 -17.15 -3.65
C GLN A 155 3.65 -15.92 -2.80
N LEU A 156 3.59 -16.10 -1.49
CA LEU A 156 3.38 -14.99 -0.55
C LEU A 156 4.68 -14.20 -0.39
N MET A 157 4.56 -12.89 -0.55
CA MET A 157 5.63 -11.92 -0.36
C MET A 157 5.74 -11.49 1.10
N PRO A 158 6.83 -10.83 1.50
CA PRO A 158 6.93 -10.22 2.82
C PRO A 158 5.72 -9.34 3.15
N PRO A 159 5.33 -9.22 4.43
CA PRO A 159 4.13 -8.50 4.82
C PRO A 159 4.24 -7.00 4.54
N ILE A 160 3.11 -6.42 4.16
CA ILE A 160 2.88 -4.98 4.12
C ILE A 160 1.92 -4.65 5.25
N ILE A 161 2.25 -3.69 6.12
CA ILE A 161 1.28 -3.18 7.08
C ILE A 161 0.66 -1.92 6.47
N LEU A 162 -0.57 -2.04 5.98
CA LEU A 162 -1.31 -0.91 5.46
C LEU A 162 -1.98 -0.16 6.62
N HIS A 163 -1.77 1.14 6.68
CA HIS A 163 -2.31 2.01 7.71
C HIS A 163 -3.45 2.85 7.13
N THR A 164 -4.65 2.71 7.69
CA THR A 164 -5.86 3.43 7.30
C THR A 164 -6.47 4.18 8.48
N SER A 165 -7.38 5.12 8.19
CA SER A 165 -8.35 5.63 9.15
C SER A 165 -9.74 5.14 8.76
N SER A 166 -10.65 4.99 9.73
CA SER A 166 -11.98 4.44 9.48
C SER A 166 -13.02 5.48 9.09
N ASN A 167 -12.87 6.72 9.56
CA ASN A 167 -13.90 7.76 9.33
C ASN A 167 -13.26 9.14 9.07
N PRO A 168 -13.18 9.61 7.80
CA PRO A 168 -13.46 8.84 6.59
C PRO A 168 -12.44 7.72 6.37
N PHE A 169 -12.86 6.65 5.68
CA PHE A 169 -11.93 5.58 5.33
C PHE A 169 -10.93 6.08 4.28
N LYS A 170 -9.66 6.05 4.61
CA LYS A 170 -8.57 6.45 3.72
C LYS A 170 -7.25 5.79 4.11
N ILE A 171 -6.36 5.65 3.14
CA ILE A 171 -4.98 5.20 3.37
C ILE A 171 -4.17 6.38 3.92
N ASN A 172 -3.48 6.18 5.05
CA ASN A 172 -2.58 7.15 5.66
C ASN A 172 -1.10 6.82 5.38
N GLY A 173 -0.80 5.60 4.95
CA GLY A 173 0.53 5.13 4.65
C GLY A 173 0.65 3.62 4.76
N TRP A 174 1.88 3.13 4.74
CA TRP A 174 2.18 1.70 4.90
C TRP A 174 3.60 1.49 5.41
N THR A 175 3.86 0.29 5.91
CA THR A 175 5.20 -0.18 6.30
C THR A 175 5.52 -1.41 5.48
N ILE A 176 6.73 -1.46 4.93
CA ILE A 176 7.30 -2.61 4.23
C ILE A 176 8.54 -3.09 4.97
N PHE A 177 8.87 -4.35 4.79
CA PHE A 177 10.02 -4.98 5.42
C PHE A 177 10.95 -5.54 4.36
N ASN A 178 12.26 -5.39 4.57
CA ASN A 178 13.27 -6.04 3.76
C ASN A 178 13.55 -7.47 4.29
N GLU A 179 14.44 -8.20 3.62
CA GLU A 179 14.83 -9.56 4.00
C GLU A 179 15.43 -9.68 5.42
N LYS A 180 16.00 -8.59 5.93
CA LYS A 180 16.54 -8.51 7.31
C LYS A 180 15.48 -8.13 8.32
N ASN A 181 14.20 -8.07 7.91
CA ASN A 181 13.08 -7.61 8.75
C ASN A 181 13.21 -6.15 9.22
N GLU A 182 13.94 -5.34 8.49
CA GLU A 182 14.08 -3.91 8.77
C GLU A 182 12.93 -3.15 8.10
N ALA A 183 12.31 -2.24 8.84
CA ALA A 183 11.09 -1.55 8.42
C ALA A 183 11.38 -0.24 7.69
N THR A 184 10.81 -0.07 6.51
CA THR A 184 10.66 1.23 5.83
C THR A 184 9.21 1.68 5.97
N LYS A 185 9.01 2.87 6.52
CA LYS A 185 7.68 3.44 6.77
C LYS A 185 7.39 4.55 5.79
N ILE A 186 6.24 4.47 5.13
CA ILE A 186 5.74 5.50 4.24
C ILE A 186 4.51 6.15 4.87
N LYS A 187 4.52 7.48 4.99
CA LYS A 187 3.42 8.27 5.51
C LYS A 187 2.93 9.22 4.43
N ILE A 188 1.65 9.14 4.07
CA ILE A 188 1.03 10.09 3.15
C ILE A 188 0.90 11.44 3.88
N LEU A 189 1.48 12.48 3.27
CA LEU A 189 1.43 13.85 3.78
C LEU A 189 0.23 14.60 3.23
N LYS A 190 0.02 14.53 1.91
CA LYS A 190 -1.06 15.23 1.22
C LYS A 190 -1.51 14.44 0.00
N GLN A 191 -2.80 14.17 -0.10
CA GLN A 191 -3.41 13.67 -1.32
C GLN A 191 -3.61 14.83 -2.30
N LEU A 192 -3.11 14.70 -3.53
CA LEU A 192 -3.16 15.74 -4.56
C LEU A 192 -4.29 15.50 -5.56
N SER A 193 -4.54 14.22 -5.88
CA SER A 193 -5.65 13.82 -6.75
C SER A 193 -6.22 12.46 -6.37
N PHE A 194 -7.47 12.23 -6.76
CA PHE A 194 -8.16 10.96 -6.61
C PHE A 194 -9.19 10.80 -7.72
N ASN A 195 -9.09 9.74 -8.50
CA ASN A 195 -9.99 9.39 -9.61
C ASN A 195 -10.27 10.54 -10.60
N LYS A 196 -9.22 11.26 -10.99
CA LYS A 196 -9.35 12.29 -12.04
C LYS A 196 -9.60 11.63 -13.40
N LYS A 197 -10.48 12.22 -14.21
CA LYS A 197 -10.94 11.66 -15.50
C LYS A 197 -9.86 11.57 -16.59
N SER A 198 -8.78 12.33 -16.48
CA SER A 198 -7.73 12.36 -17.50
C SER A 198 -6.38 12.55 -16.82
N LEU A 199 -5.50 11.57 -17.00
CA LEU A 199 -4.09 11.70 -16.67
C LEU A 199 -3.30 11.78 -17.98
N ASN A 200 -2.23 12.58 -17.97
CA ASN A 200 -1.28 12.58 -19.07
C ASN A 200 -0.49 11.28 -19.03
N GLU A 201 -0.67 10.40 -20.02
CA GLU A 201 0.03 9.10 -20.09
C GLU A 201 1.56 9.23 -20.11
N ASN A 202 2.08 10.39 -20.53
CA ASN A 202 3.53 10.63 -20.53
C ASN A 202 4.11 10.71 -19.12
N ILE A 203 3.29 10.88 -18.09
CA ILE A 203 3.74 10.82 -16.68
C ILE A 203 4.41 9.47 -16.38
N PHE A 204 3.93 8.38 -16.98
CA PHE A 204 4.45 7.03 -16.75
C PHE A 204 5.55 6.61 -17.74
N LYS A 205 6.16 7.59 -18.41
CA LYS A 205 7.31 7.40 -19.30
C LYS A 205 8.48 8.20 -18.80
N LEU A 206 9.68 7.68 -19.02
CA LEU A 206 10.91 8.43 -18.78
C LEU A 206 11.05 9.50 -19.85
N SER A 207 11.02 10.78 -19.48
CA SER A 207 11.16 11.90 -20.39
C SER A 207 12.63 12.30 -20.56
N GLU A 208 12.94 13.10 -21.60
CA GLU A 208 14.28 13.71 -21.74
C GLU A 208 14.63 14.59 -20.54
N GLN A 209 13.63 15.31 -20.00
CA GLN A 209 13.82 16.12 -18.78
C GLN A 209 14.21 15.27 -17.58
N ASP A 210 13.73 14.03 -17.49
CA ASP A 210 14.14 13.11 -16.42
C ASP A 210 15.61 12.71 -16.55
N ARG A 211 16.13 12.63 -17.79
CA ARG A 211 17.53 12.28 -18.08
C ARG A 211 18.50 13.44 -17.85
N LEU A 212 18.00 14.67 -17.89
CA LEU A 212 18.79 15.90 -17.73
C LEU A 212 18.82 16.40 -16.28
N LYS A 213 18.20 15.70 -15.34
CA LYS A 213 18.00 16.13 -13.95
C LYS A 213 19.24 16.21 -13.06
N GLY A 214 20.44 16.12 -13.62
CA GLY A 214 21.67 16.20 -12.84
C GLY A 214 21.88 17.49 -12.03
N ASP A 215 21.23 18.62 -12.38
CA ASP A 215 21.56 19.90 -11.75
C ASP A 215 20.39 20.74 -11.19
N VAL A 216 19.18 20.67 -11.71
CA VAL A 216 18.04 21.46 -11.19
C VAL A 216 16.70 20.76 -11.44
N TRP A 217 16.30 19.92 -10.51
CA TRP A 217 14.95 19.35 -10.59
C TRP A 217 13.98 20.05 -9.65
N GLU A 218 12.99 20.71 -10.22
CA GLU A 218 11.92 21.35 -9.45
C GLU A 218 10.70 20.46 -9.25
N GLY A 219 10.66 19.26 -9.85
CA GLY A 219 9.60 18.27 -9.70
C GLY A 219 8.17 18.80 -9.79
N PRO A 220 7.17 17.95 -9.55
CA PRO A 220 5.77 18.38 -9.51
C PRO A 220 5.45 19.25 -8.27
N PHE A 221 6.40 19.41 -7.35
CA PHE A 221 6.22 20.20 -6.13
C PHE A 221 6.14 21.70 -6.38
N ASN A 222 6.73 22.19 -7.47
CA ASN A 222 6.86 23.62 -7.78
C ASN A 222 6.10 24.04 -9.05
N LYS A 223 5.32 23.15 -9.68
CA LYS A 223 4.46 23.58 -10.79
C LYS A 223 3.31 24.42 -10.24
N PRO A 224 3.10 25.67 -10.73
CA PRO A 224 1.89 26.41 -10.43
C PRO A 224 0.69 25.58 -10.88
N GLN A 225 -0.36 25.57 -10.06
CA GLN A 225 -1.61 24.87 -10.31
C GLN A 225 -2.37 25.49 -11.49
#